data_2bd3549affcfb49c7f864078c004066d
#
_entry.id   2bd3549affcfb49c7f864078c004066d
#
_cell.length_a   1.000
_cell.length_b   1.000
_cell.length_c   1.000
_cell.angle_alpha   90.00
_cell.angle_beta   90.00
_cell.angle_gamma   90.00
#
_symmetry.space_group_name_H-M   'P 1'
#
loop_
_entity.id
_entity.type
_entity.pdbx_description
1 polymer ?
#
loop_
_entity_poly.entity_id
_entity_poly.type
_entity_poly.pdbx_seq_one_letter_code
_entity_poly.pdbx_strand_id
1 'polypeptide(L)'
;MSFPYLTWIVFLPLVGAIIIALFSGGREKLIRYLAVLFTSLPLILSLVAFSVFDRSAAATGVMQFQEKISWIPAMNANYHLGVDGLSLPMVVLTAFLGLVVVFISWKEHLRVREYFVWLLLLETSILGVFTSLDLLLFFVFWEVEIIPMYFLISIWGSGRKEYSSIKYVLYTLFGSALMLAGILSLYFTTGTLNMVELAGNGMAIVQSVMPAVAIFFLLLIGFAVKLPVVPFHTWLPDAHTDAPTAGSVMLAGALIKMGGYGIIRVCLGIFPSVARDYAPFLLTLAVISVLYGAAVTLRQTDLKRLIAYSSVSHMGFVLLGIFALNEVSLTGAALQMVSHGLLTGLLFAMAGLTIHNVGERDLRKLGGLARQMPAVAVVFSIAGLGSLGLPTTSGFAAEFITFAGAFSSTLVAGAPVFTILAVIGVVLGAGYILWLIQRVFYGPVKEEYNAVKDADGLEKIYMFAMVALIMLVGIYPAILTDIIKLGIAPLAGLLGG
;
A
#
# COMPACT_ATOMS: atom_id res chain seq x y z
N MET A 1 16.71 13.30 -26.39
CA MET A 1 16.38 12.44 -25.25
C MET A 1 15.26 13.12 -24.47
N SER A 2 14.15 12.48 -24.24
CA SER A 2 13.10 12.98 -23.33
C SER A 2 13.66 13.03 -21.90
N PHE A 3 13.18 13.95 -21.08
CA PHE A 3 13.59 14.06 -19.68
C PHE A 3 13.27 12.76 -18.94
N PRO A 4 14.21 12.15 -18.17
CA PRO A 4 14.02 10.86 -17.51
C PRO A 4 13.22 11.02 -16.20
N TYR A 5 11.90 11.25 -16.33
CA TYR A 5 11.01 11.54 -15.22
C TYR A 5 11.04 10.45 -14.12
N LEU A 6 10.97 9.17 -14.53
CA LEU A 6 10.84 8.07 -13.58
C LEU A 6 12.13 7.79 -12.84
N THR A 7 13.28 7.87 -13.52
CA THR A 7 14.59 7.77 -12.85
C THR A 7 14.71 8.82 -11.76
N TRP A 8 14.35 10.08 -12.04
CA TRP A 8 14.41 11.13 -11.02
C TRP A 8 13.41 10.89 -9.89
N ILE A 9 12.16 10.52 -10.18
CA ILE A 9 11.15 10.19 -9.16
C ILE A 9 11.67 9.09 -8.22
N VAL A 10 12.24 8.02 -8.75
CA VAL A 10 12.70 6.87 -7.96
C VAL A 10 13.97 7.20 -7.16
N PHE A 11 14.95 7.87 -7.76
CA PHE A 11 16.29 8.00 -7.17
C PHE A 11 16.54 9.32 -6.43
N LEU A 12 15.69 10.34 -6.54
CA LEU A 12 15.86 11.56 -5.74
C LEU A 12 15.87 11.30 -4.23
N PRO A 13 14.97 10.46 -3.66
CA PRO A 13 15.06 10.13 -2.24
C PRO A 13 16.37 9.41 -1.90
N LEU A 14 16.88 8.51 -2.75
CA LEU A 14 18.17 7.87 -2.55
C LEU A 14 19.33 8.87 -2.55
N VAL A 15 19.31 9.83 -3.48
CA VAL A 15 20.31 10.91 -3.50
C VAL A 15 20.26 11.70 -2.20
N GLY A 16 19.05 12.01 -1.71
CA GLY A 16 18.85 12.63 -0.41
C GLY A 16 19.41 11.80 0.74
N ALA A 17 19.16 10.49 0.73
CA ALA A 17 19.69 9.56 1.73
C ALA A 17 21.24 9.56 1.74
N ILE A 18 21.87 9.51 0.58
CA ILE A 18 23.33 9.55 0.44
C ILE A 18 23.89 10.89 0.97
N ILE A 19 23.29 12.01 0.56
CA ILE A 19 23.71 13.33 1.01
C ILE A 19 23.60 13.42 2.54
N ILE A 20 22.45 13.01 3.12
CA ILE A 20 22.24 13.03 4.58
C ILE A 20 23.24 12.12 5.30
N ALA A 21 23.55 10.95 4.74
CA ALA A 21 24.53 10.02 5.34
C ALA A 21 25.94 10.60 5.44
N LEU A 22 26.32 11.52 4.53
CA LEU A 22 27.64 12.16 4.52
C LEU A 22 27.79 13.26 5.59
N PHE A 23 26.68 13.75 6.19
CA PHE A 23 26.78 14.76 7.24
C PHE A 23 27.22 14.15 8.57
N SER A 24 28.13 14.82 9.26
CA SER A 24 28.48 14.51 10.64
C SER A 24 27.33 14.92 11.58
N GLY A 25 27.22 14.26 12.75
CA GLY A 25 26.21 14.55 13.75
C GLY A 25 26.13 16.03 14.16
N GLY A 26 25.00 16.43 14.75
CA GLY A 26 24.79 17.81 15.26
C GLY A 26 24.06 18.77 14.30
N ARG A 27 23.71 18.33 13.10
CA ARG A 27 22.97 19.16 12.12
C ARG A 27 21.54 18.69 11.88
N GLU A 28 20.82 18.32 12.96
CA GLU A 28 19.48 17.71 12.85
C GLU A 28 18.47 18.56 12.05
N LYS A 29 18.48 19.88 12.21
CA LYS A 29 17.59 20.77 11.45
C LYS A 29 17.86 20.68 9.95
N LEU A 30 19.13 20.70 9.54
CA LEU A 30 19.52 20.58 8.13
C LEU A 30 19.09 19.23 7.56
N ILE A 31 19.28 18.13 8.30
CA ILE A 31 18.85 16.78 7.91
C ILE A 31 17.35 16.75 7.64
N ARG A 32 16.53 17.32 8.54
CA ARG A 32 15.06 17.38 8.34
C ARG A 32 14.67 18.19 7.10
N TYR A 33 15.31 19.36 6.87
CA TYR A 33 15.03 20.15 5.66
C TYR A 33 15.48 19.46 4.38
N LEU A 34 16.61 18.76 4.39
CA LEU A 34 17.04 17.94 3.24
C LEU A 34 16.06 16.79 2.99
N ALA A 35 15.57 16.11 4.04
CA ALA A 35 14.55 15.08 3.88
C ALA A 35 13.28 15.64 3.25
N VAL A 36 12.78 16.80 3.69
CA VAL A 36 11.65 17.50 3.05
C VAL A 36 11.93 17.80 1.59
N LEU A 37 13.11 18.33 1.27
CA LEU A 37 13.48 18.66 -0.12
C LEU A 37 13.45 17.41 -1.01
N PHE A 38 14.12 16.33 -0.58
CA PHE A 38 14.26 15.12 -1.38
C PHE A 38 13.03 14.21 -1.40
N THR A 39 12.00 14.46 -0.58
CA THR A 39 10.67 13.84 -0.68
C THR A 39 9.67 14.73 -1.41
N SER A 40 9.81 16.05 -1.36
CA SER A 40 8.93 16.95 -2.12
C SER A 40 9.23 16.97 -3.62
N LEU A 41 10.48 16.81 -4.04
CA LEU A 41 10.84 16.75 -5.46
C LEU A 41 10.21 15.56 -6.20
N PRO A 42 10.28 14.30 -5.70
CA PRO A 42 9.54 13.18 -6.28
C PRO A 42 8.04 13.41 -6.35
N LEU A 43 7.46 14.01 -5.31
CA LEU A 43 6.03 14.35 -5.31
C LEU A 43 5.70 15.35 -6.40
N ILE A 44 6.46 16.43 -6.54
CA ILE A 44 6.25 17.42 -7.61
C ILE A 44 6.38 16.77 -8.99
N LEU A 45 7.43 15.98 -9.22
CA LEU A 45 7.63 15.30 -10.50
C LEU A 45 6.53 14.28 -10.79
N SER A 46 6.04 13.55 -9.79
CA SER A 46 4.93 12.60 -9.96
C SER A 46 3.61 13.30 -10.27
N LEU A 47 3.35 14.47 -9.67
CA LEU A 47 2.19 15.32 -9.99
C LEU A 47 2.30 15.91 -11.40
N VAL A 48 3.49 16.32 -11.82
CA VAL A 48 3.73 16.74 -13.22
C VAL A 48 3.46 15.57 -14.17
N ALA A 49 4.03 14.39 -13.90
CA ALA A 49 3.77 13.19 -14.71
C ALA A 49 2.27 12.86 -14.78
N PHE A 50 1.55 12.99 -13.66
CA PHE A 50 0.11 12.78 -13.60
C PHE A 50 -0.66 13.81 -14.45
N SER A 51 -0.22 15.07 -14.48
CA SER A 51 -0.88 16.16 -15.22
C SER A 51 -0.66 16.06 -16.73
N VAL A 52 0.51 15.56 -17.17
CA VAL A 52 0.86 15.39 -18.59
C VAL A 52 0.62 13.98 -19.12
N PHE A 53 -0.02 13.12 -18.30
CA PHE A 53 -0.36 11.74 -18.68
C PHE A 53 -1.29 11.72 -19.89
N ASP A 54 -0.86 11.07 -20.98
CA ASP A 54 -1.64 10.96 -22.22
C ASP A 54 -2.69 9.84 -22.09
N ARG A 55 -3.94 10.28 -21.89
CA ARG A 55 -5.09 9.37 -21.75
C ARG A 55 -5.39 8.61 -23.04
N SER A 56 -5.09 9.18 -24.20
CA SER A 56 -5.35 8.54 -25.50
C SER A 56 -4.35 7.40 -25.77
N ALA A 57 -3.07 7.63 -25.47
CA ALA A 57 -2.06 6.58 -25.53
C ALA A 57 -2.30 5.49 -24.48
N ALA A 58 -2.73 5.86 -23.28
CA ALA A 58 -3.05 4.90 -22.22
C ALA A 58 -4.20 3.96 -22.60
N ALA A 59 -5.21 4.46 -23.30
CA ALA A 59 -6.35 3.66 -23.77
C ALA A 59 -5.95 2.50 -24.71
N THR A 60 -4.78 2.61 -25.36
CA THR A 60 -4.23 1.53 -26.22
C THR A 60 -3.30 0.57 -25.46
N GLY A 61 -3.17 0.70 -24.15
CA GLY A 61 -2.31 -0.14 -23.31
C GLY A 61 -0.82 0.21 -23.36
N VAL A 62 -0.46 1.37 -23.93
CA VAL A 62 0.93 1.82 -24.04
C VAL A 62 1.42 2.34 -22.68
N MET A 63 2.55 1.77 -22.20
CA MET A 63 3.27 2.30 -21.05
C MET A 63 3.87 3.68 -21.38
N GLN A 64 3.78 4.62 -20.44
CA GLN A 64 4.26 5.98 -20.63
C GLN A 64 5.53 6.26 -19.84
N PHE A 65 6.24 7.32 -20.23
CA PHE A 65 7.52 7.73 -19.66
C PHE A 65 8.55 6.60 -19.62
N GLN A 66 8.52 5.72 -20.64
CA GLN A 66 9.41 4.57 -20.66
C GLN A 66 10.87 4.98 -20.73
N GLU A 67 11.68 4.37 -19.87
CA GLU A 67 13.14 4.52 -19.80
C GLU A 67 13.73 3.11 -19.82
N LYS A 68 14.42 2.74 -20.92
CA LYS A 68 14.97 1.39 -21.10
C LYS A 68 16.46 1.44 -21.41
N ILE A 69 17.28 0.78 -20.58
CA ILE A 69 18.71 0.64 -20.73
C ILE A 69 19.07 -0.82 -20.44
N SER A 70 19.90 -1.45 -21.27
CA SER A 70 20.37 -2.81 -21.02
C SER A 70 21.23 -2.82 -19.73
N TRP A 71 20.86 -3.70 -18.78
CA TRP A 71 21.52 -3.84 -17.49
C TRP A 71 22.36 -5.11 -17.39
N ILE A 72 21.75 -6.29 -17.60
CA ILE A 72 22.44 -7.58 -17.60
C ILE A 72 22.16 -8.27 -18.93
N PRO A 73 23.00 -8.05 -19.97
CA PRO A 73 22.73 -8.59 -21.33
C PRO A 73 22.61 -10.11 -21.35
N ALA A 74 23.38 -10.83 -20.54
CA ALA A 74 23.37 -12.30 -20.46
C ALA A 74 22.02 -12.88 -20.07
N MET A 75 21.19 -12.11 -19.35
CA MET A 75 19.83 -12.51 -18.92
C MET A 75 18.73 -11.73 -19.65
N ASN A 76 19.08 -10.91 -20.62
CA ASN A 76 18.14 -9.95 -21.23
C ASN A 76 17.39 -9.09 -20.21
N ALA A 77 18.03 -8.85 -19.03
CA ALA A 77 17.48 -8.01 -17.99
C ALA A 77 17.81 -6.53 -18.24
N ASN A 78 16.80 -5.68 -18.12
CA ASN A 78 16.90 -4.27 -18.45
C ASN A 78 16.56 -3.39 -17.25
N TYR A 79 17.26 -2.27 -17.12
CA TYR A 79 16.71 -1.15 -16.39
C TYR A 79 15.58 -0.59 -17.25
N HIS A 80 14.36 -1.02 -16.94
CA HIS A 80 13.18 -0.66 -17.70
C HIS A 80 12.11 -0.13 -16.76
N LEU A 81 11.92 1.17 -16.79
CA LEU A 81 10.88 1.87 -16.06
C LEU A 81 9.77 2.31 -17.01
N GLY A 82 8.55 2.38 -16.49
CA GLY A 82 7.39 2.90 -17.17
C GLY A 82 6.18 2.92 -16.24
N VAL A 83 5.19 3.73 -16.56
CA VAL A 83 3.94 3.82 -15.81
C VAL A 83 2.74 3.78 -16.74
N ASP A 84 1.62 3.34 -16.18
CA ASP A 84 0.30 3.37 -16.80
C ASP A 84 -0.75 3.88 -15.80
N GLY A 85 -2.01 3.78 -16.16
CA GLY A 85 -3.11 4.22 -15.31
C GLY A 85 -3.24 3.47 -13.98
N LEU A 86 -2.70 2.25 -13.86
CA LEU A 86 -2.69 1.49 -12.61
C LEU A 86 -1.55 1.95 -11.68
N SER A 87 -0.34 2.08 -12.22
CA SER A 87 0.86 2.35 -11.39
C SER A 87 1.03 3.83 -11.03
N LEU A 88 0.67 4.76 -11.91
CA LEU A 88 0.87 6.19 -11.69
C LEU A 88 0.18 6.72 -10.41
N PRO A 89 -1.09 6.37 -10.10
CA PRO A 89 -1.71 6.74 -8.82
C PRO A 89 -0.96 6.18 -7.59
N MET A 90 -0.35 4.99 -7.70
CA MET A 90 0.46 4.40 -6.62
C MET A 90 1.78 5.15 -6.42
N VAL A 91 2.40 5.61 -7.51
CA VAL A 91 3.61 6.46 -7.47
C VAL A 91 3.32 7.79 -6.78
N VAL A 92 2.22 8.46 -7.17
CA VAL A 92 1.80 9.73 -6.54
C VAL A 92 1.48 9.53 -5.05
N LEU A 93 0.75 8.47 -4.71
CA LEU A 93 0.44 8.14 -3.31
C LEU A 93 1.71 7.91 -2.50
N THR A 94 2.67 7.15 -3.03
CA THR A 94 3.93 6.83 -2.34
C THR A 94 4.75 8.09 -2.09
N ALA A 95 4.93 8.94 -3.11
CA ALA A 95 5.66 10.21 -2.98
C ALA A 95 4.97 11.18 -2.01
N PHE A 96 3.63 11.24 -2.02
CA PHE A 96 2.88 12.04 -1.05
C PHE A 96 3.07 11.54 0.38
N LEU A 97 2.96 10.24 0.61
CA LEU A 97 3.18 9.64 1.93
C LEU A 97 4.63 9.77 2.38
N GLY A 98 5.61 9.69 1.46
CA GLY A 98 7.01 9.97 1.72
C GLY A 98 7.23 11.34 2.35
N LEU A 99 6.60 12.38 1.80
CA LEU A 99 6.64 13.72 2.39
C LEU A 99 5.92 13.79 3.74
N VAL A 100 4.74 13.17 3.85
CA VAL A 100 3.94 13.14 5.10
C VAL A 100 4.73 12.50 6.24
N VAL A 101 5.42 11.38 6.01
CA VAL A 101 6.17 10.70 7.08
C VAL A 101 7.39 11.48 7.55
N VAL A 102 7.97 12.34 6.71
CA VAL A 102 9.02 13.28 7.15
C VAL A 102 8.45 14.28 8.16
N PHE A 103 7.25 14.82 7.91
CA PHE A 103 6.59 15.71 8.86
C PHE A 103 6.15 14.99 10.15
N ILE A 104 5.63 13.76 10.06
CA ILE A 104 5.30 12.93 11.24
C ILE A 104 6.54 12.71 12.10
N SER A 105 7.71 12.57 11.48
CA SER A 105 9.00 12.29 12.13
C SER A 105 9.75 13.55 12.57
N TRP A 106 9.12 14.73 12.49
CA TRP A 106 9.82 16.00 12.75
C TRP A 106 10.41 16.11 14.15
N LYS A 107 9.76 15.46 15.12
CA LYS A 107 10.16 15.44 16.53
C LYS A 107 11.03 14.23 16.92
N GLU A 108 11.47 13.43 15.94
CA GLU A 108 12.38 12.31 16.22
C GLU A 108 13.77 12.85 16.62
N HIS A 109 14.32 12.31 17.70
CA HIS A 109 15.61 12.72 18.25
C HIS A 109 16.63 11.57 18.32
N LEU A 110 16.17 10.32 18.26
CA LEU A 110 17.05 9.16 18.30
C LEU A 110 17.69 8.94 16.93
N ARG A 111 18.99 9.05 16.81
CA ARG A 111 19.75 8.75 15.59
C ARG A 111 19.14 9.38 14.35
N VAL A 112 18.84 10.67 14.39
CA VAL A 112 18.06 11.44 13.39
C VAL A 112 18.58 11.21 11.97
N ARG A 113 19.92 11.17 11.78
CA ARG A 113 20.56 10.94 10.48
C ARG A 113 20.17 9.58 9.89
N GLU A 114 20.42 8.51 10.65
CA GLU A 114 20.13 7.14 10.20
C GLU A 114 18.63 6.94 9.96
N TYR A 115 17.79 7.54 10.80
CA TYR A 115 16.34 7.46 10.67
C TYR A 115 15.84 7.98 9.32
N PHE A 116 16.26 9.20 8.93
CA PHE A 116 15.84 9.78 7.66
C PHE A 116 16.50 9.09 6.45
N VAL A 117 17.72 8.57 6.60
CA VAL A 117 18.34 7.74 5.55
C VAL A 117 17.49 6.51 5.26
N TRP A 118 17.03 5.79 6.29
CA TRP A 118 16.19 4.61 6.11
C TRP A 118 14.81 4.96 5.55
N LEU A 119 14.20 6.07 5.96
CA LEU A 119 12.92 6.51 5.39
C LEU A 119 13.02 6.83 3.89
N LEU A 120 14.05 7.55 3.47
CA LEU A 120 14.28 7.89 2.07
C LEU A 120 14.61 6.66 1.22
N LEU A 121 15.38 5.71 1.76
CA LEU A 121 15.67 4.45 1.07
C LEU A 121 14.40 3.59 0.92
N LEU A 122 13.52 3.59 1.94
CA LEU A 122 12.23 2.92 1.87
C LEU A 122 11.34 3.51 0.77
N GLU A 123 11.26 4.83 0.67
CA GLU A 123 10.50 5.52 -0.38
C GLU A 123 11.04 5.17 -1.77
N THR A 124 12.37 5.22 -1.95
CA THR A 124 13.05 4.82 -3.20
C THR A 124 12.63 3.42 -3.64
N SER A 125 12.69 2.45 -2.72
CA SER A 125 12.40 1.05 -3.05
C SER A 125 10.93 0.85 -3.47
N ILE A 126 9.98 1.48 -2.77
CA ILE A 126 8.55 1.37 -3.10
C ILE A 126 8.25 2.04 -4.44
N LEU A 127 8.79 3.23 -4.70
CA LEU A 127 8.66 3.92 -6.00
C LEU A 127 9.23 3.06 -7.13
N GLY A 128 10.40 2.42 -6.90
CA GLY A 128 11.01 1.50 -7.85
C GLY A 128 10.12 0.30 -8.19
N VAL A 129 9.42 -0.29 -7.21
CA VAL A 129 8.49 -1.40 -7.46
C VAL A 129 7.34 -0.97 -8.38
N PHE A 130 6.71 0.18 -8.14
CA PHE A 130 5.57 0.65 -8.93
C PHE A 130 5.92 1.14 -10.34
N THR A 131 7.19 1.41 -10.60
CA THR A 131 7.66 1.89 -11.91
C THR A 131 8.38 0.83 -12.73
N SER A 132 8.81 -0.30 -12.14
CA SER A 132 9.55 -1.34 -12.84
C SER A 132 8.69 -2.12 -13.82
N LEU A 133 9.19 -2.28 -15.05
CA LEU A 133 8.61 -3.11 -16.12
C LEU A 133 9.45 -4.36 -16.44
N ASP A 134 10.56 -4.58 -15.74
CA ASP A 134 11.38 -5.77 -15.79
C ASP A 134 11.24 -6.53 -14.47
N LEU A 135 10.97 -7.84 -14.53
CA LEU A 135 10.70 -8.68 -13.34
C LEU A 135 11.90 -8.77 -12.40
N LEU A 136 13.14 -8.75 -12.91
CA LEU A 136 14.32 -8.77 -12.05
C LEU A 136 14.54 -7.42 -11.37
N LEU A 137 14.35 -6.32 -12.09
CA LEU A 137 14.41 -4.97 -11.52
C LEU A 137 13.32 -4.77 -10.46
N PHE A 138 12.10 -5.23 -10.76
CA PHE A 138 10.98 -5.26 -9.81
C PHE A 138 11.36 -6.02 -8.53
N PHE A 139 11.94 -7.22 -8.68
CA PHE A 139 12.38 -8.05 -7.56
C PHE A 139 13.45 -7.36 -6.72
N VAL A 140 14.42 -6.71 -7.34
CA VAL A 140 15.49 -5.98 -6.63
C VAL A 140 14.89 -4.87 -5.76
N PHE A 141 14.03 -4.02 -6.32
CA PHE A 141 13.38 -2.97 -5.52
C PHE A 141 12.47 -3.55 -4.41
N TRP A 142 11.80 -4.67 -4.69
CA TRP A 142 11.00 -5.40 -3.71
C TRP A 142 11.81 -5.90 -2.52
N GLU A 143 13.01 -6.40 -2.74
CA GLU A 143 13.92 -6.87 -1.67
C GLU A 143 14.57 -5.71 -0.90
N VAL A 144 14.95 -4.65 -1.60
CA VAL A 144 15.61 -3.50 -0.98
C VAL A 144 14.76 -2.86 0.12
N GLU A 145 13.42 -2.87 0.01
CA GLU A 145 12.53 -2.28 1.02
C GLU A 145 12.56 -3.00 2.38
N ILE A 146 12.94 -4.30 2.40
CA ILE A 146 12.99 -5.10 3.63
C ILE A 146 14.03 -4.53 4.60
N ILE A 147 15.16 -4.08 4.07
CA ILE A 147 16.29 -3.58 4.87
C ILE A 147 15.90 -2.33 5.68
N PRO A 148 15.44 -1.22 5.07
CA PRO A 148 15.07 -0.03 5.81
C PRO A 148 13.92 -0.29 6.79
N MET A 149 12.93 -1.09 6.41
CA MET A 149 11.82 -1.40 7.30
C MET A 149 12.27 -2.22 8.52
N TYR A 150 13.16 -3.19 8.34
CA TYR A 150 13.77 -3.94 9.45
C TYR A 150 14.44 -2.99 10.45
N PHE A 151 15.30 -2.06 9.98
CA PHE A 151 15.98 -1.13 10.86
C PHE A 151 15.01 -0.13 11.51
N LEU A 152 14.03 0.37 10.80
CA LEU A 152 13.01 1.26 11.35
C LEU A 152 12.25 0.58 12.51
N ILE A 153 11.85 -0.68 12.36
CA ILE A 153 11.15 -1.42 13.42
C ILE A 153 12.12 -1.74 14.57
N SER A 154 13.30 -2.28 14.29
CA SER A 154 14.22 -2.80 15.32
C SER A 154 14.85 -1.71 16.18
N ILE A 155 15.13 -0.53 15.61
CA ILE A 155 15.81 0.57 16.33
C ILE A 155 14.79 1.53 16.97
N TRP A 156 13.86 2.07 16.18
CA TRP A 156 12.90 3.11 16.60
C TRP A 156 11.52 2.56 16.97
N GLY A 157 11.34 1.27 16.89
CA GLY A 157 10.11 0.60 17.31
C GLY A 157 9.94 0.55 18.81
N SER A 158 8.77 0.08 19.24
CA SER A 158 8.36 -0.10 20.63
C SER A 158 7.91 -1.53 20.92
N GLY A 159 7.67 -1.86 22.16
CA GLY A 159 7.17 -3.18 22.54
C GLY A 159 8.14 -4.31 22.22
N ARG A 160 7.69 -5.32 21.46
CA ARG A 160 8.49 -6.49 21.08
C ARG A 160 9.20 -6.30 19.74
N LYS A 161 9.81 -5.14 19.52
CA LYS A 161 10.34 -4.67 18.24
C LYS A 161 11.35 -5.63 17.59
N GLU A 162 12.19 -6.34 18.38
CA GLU A 162 13.14 -7.34 17.86
C GLU A 162 12.39 -8.54 17.26
N TYR A 163 11.41 -9.05 17.97
CA TYR A 163 10.56 -10.14 17.47
C TYR A 163 9.80 -9.73 16.22
N SER A 164 9.19 -8.54 16.23
CA SER A 164 8.36 -8.05 15.15
C SER A 164 9.17 -7.75 13.89
N SER A 165 10.38 -7.20 14.03
CA SER A 165 11.29 -6.96 12.90
C SER A 165 11.80 -8.25 12.27
N ILE A 166 12.20 -9.24 13.09
CA ILE A 166 12.65 -10.55 12.59
C ILE A 166 11.48 -11.28 11.92
N LYS A 167 10.29 -11.29 12.52
CA LYS A 167 9.11 -11.91 11.95
C LYS A 167 8.74 -11.29 10.60
N TYR A 168 8.78 -9.95 10.49
CA TYR A 168 8.59 -9.25 9.24
C TYR A 168 9.56 -9.74 8.15
N VAL A 169 10.87 -9.77 8.46
CA VAL A 169 11.90 -10.22 7.52
C VAL A 169 11.68 -11.68 7.10
N LEU A 170 11.45 -12.59 8.05
CA LEU A 170 11.28 -14.02 7.73
C LEU A 170 10.06 -14.27 6.85
N TYR A 171 8.92 -13.60 7.12
CA TYR A 171 7.71 -13.75 6.29
C TYR A 171 7.93 -13.19 4.89
N THR A 172 8.51 -12.00 4.78
CA THR A 172 8.73 -11.35 3.50
C THR A 172 9.77 -12.08 2.67
N LEU A 173 10.92 -12.50 3.25
CA LEU A 173 11.92 -13.30 2.54
C LEU A 173 11.38 -14.66 2.09
N PHE A 174 10.55 -15.32 2.89
CA PHE A 174 9.89 -16.56 2.46
C PHE A 174 9.02 -16.33 1.22
N GLY A 175 8.17 -15.30 1.25
CA GLY A 175 7.35 -14.94 0.11
C GLY A 175 8.17 -14.57 -1.13
N SER A 176 9.24 -13.79 -0.94
CA SER A 176 10.14 -13.35 -2.00
C SER A 176 10.93 -14.51 -2.61
N ALA A 177 11.35 -15.50 -1.82
CA ALA A 177 12.04 -16.68 -2.33
C ALA A 177 11.13 -17.48 -3.28
N LEU A 178 9.85 -17.63 -2.96
CA LEU A 178 8.86 -18.25 -3.85
C LEU A 178 8.63 -17.41 -5.10
N MET A 179 8.50 -16.09 -4.94
CA MET A 179 8.37 -15.16 -6.08
C MET A 179 9.58 -15.24 -7.01
N LEU A 180 10.81 -15.27 -6.46
CA LEU A 180 12.03 -15.42 -7.26
C LEU A 180 12.05 -16.74 -8.03
N ALA A 181 11.65 -17.86 -7.39
CA ALA A 181 11.52 -19.14 -8.06
C ALA A 181 10.53 -19.06 -9.23
N GLY A 182 9.39 -18.36 -9.06
CA GLY A 182 8.43 -18.08 -10.14
C GLY A 182 9.03 -17.23 -11.27
N ILE A 183 9.75 -16.16 -10.94
CA ILE A 183 10.42 -15.27 -11.90
C ILE A 183 11.48 -16.03 -12.71
N LEU A 184 12.33 -16.82 -12.04
CA LEU A 184 13.34 -17.64 -12.73
C LEU A 184 12.70 -18.71 -13.63
N SER A 185 11.61 -19.35 -13.16
CA SER A 185 10.86 -20.30 -13.98
C SER A 185 10.28 -19.65 -15.23
N LEU A 186 9.75 -18.43 -15.13
CA LEU A 186 9.33 -17.64 -16.28
C LEU A 186 10.50 -17.35 -17.21
N TYR A 187 11.62 -16.88 -16.70
CA TYR A 187 12.80 -16.57 -17.49
C TYR A 187 13.31 -17.78 -18.28
N PHE A 188 13.49 -18.94 -17.61
CA PHE A 188 13.97 -20.15 -18.27
C PHE A 188 13.00 -20.71 -19.30
N THR A 189 11.71 -20.37 -19.20
CA THR A 189 10.68 -20.78 -20.16
C THR A 189 10.60 -19.83 -21.35
N THR A 190 10.73 -18.51 -21.12
CA THR A 190 10.40 -17.46 -22.09
C THR A 190 11.63 -16.76 -22.68
N GLY A 191 12.77 -16.79 -21.98
CA GLY A 191 13.98 -16.02 -22.32
C GLY A 191 13.84 -14.51 -22.10
N THR A 192 12.73 -14.03 -21.53
CA THR A 192 12.51 -12.60 -21.25
C THR A 192 12.03 -12.35 -19.82
N LEU A 193 12.42 -11.20 -19.27
CA LEU A 193 11.98 -10.69 -17.98
C LEU A 193 11.07 -9.46 -18.13
N ASN A 194 10.79 -9.03 -19.37
CA ASN A 194 10.01 -7.84 -19.67
C ASN A 194 8.51 -8.13 -19.45
N MET A 195 7.91 -7.46 -18.46
CA MET A 195 6.50 -7.65 -18.12
C MET A 195 5.54 -7.31 -19.27
N VAL A 196 5.90 -6.32 -20.11
CA VAL A 196 5.07 -5.91 -21.26
C VAL A 196 5.07 -6.97 -22.34
N GLU A 197 6.22 -7.59 -22.59
CA GLU A 197 6.34 -8.69 -23.57
C GLU A 197 5.65 -9.97 -23.08
N LEU A 198 5.68 -10.23 -21.77
CA LEU A 198 5.03 -11.38 -21.15
C LEU A 198 3.52 -11.25 -21.09
N ALA A 199 2.99 -10.02 -20.99
CA ALA A 199 1.56 -9.79 -20.92
C ALA A 199 0.86 -10.21 -22.22
N GLY A 200 -0.16 -11.05 -22.10
CA GLY A 200 -0.91 -11.57 -23.25
C GLY A 200 -0.25 -12.72 -24.02
N ASN A 201 1.05 -12.95 -23.87
CA ASN A 201 1.77 -14.06 -24.52
C ASN A 201 1.95 -15.28 -23.60
N GLY A 202 1.53 -15.20 -22.36
CA GLY A 202 1.84 -16.19 -21.31
C GLY A 202 1.39 -17.62 -21.58
N MET A 203 0.37 -17.83 -22.43
CA MET A 203 -0.15 -19.17 -22.76
C MET A 203 0.71 -19.95 -23.77
N ALA A 204 1.37 -19.27 -24.71
CA ALA A 204 2.19 -19.94 -25.71
C ALA A 204 3.51 -20.51 -25.17
N ILE A 205 3.86 -20.13 -23.94
CA ILE A 205 5.22 -20.18 -23.39
C ILE A 205 5.39 -21.29 -22.34
N VAL A 206 4.31 -21.85 -21.80
CA VAL A 206 4.30 -22.51 -20.48
C VAL A 206 4.44 -24.04 -20.52
N GLN A 207 5.03 -24.65 -21.52
CA GLN A 207 5.05 -26.12 -21.56
C GLN A 207 6.39 -26.79 -21.18
N SER A 208 7.48 -26.06 -20.95
CA SER A 208 8.80 -26.69 -20.98
C SER A 208 9.51 -26.93 -19.64
N VAL A 209 9.31 -26.10 -18.61
CA VAL A 209 10.06 -26.25 -17.34
C VAL A 209 9.14 -26.58 -16.16
N MET A 210 8.04 -25.85 -16.01
CA MET A 210 7.10 -26.01 -14.90
C MET A 210 5.67 -25.67 -15.36
N PRO A 211 4.61 -26.34 -14.85
CA PRO A 211 3.23 -25.98 -15.18
C PRO A 211 2.90 -24.52 -14.86
N ALA A 212 2.16 -23.84 -15.73
CA ALA A 212 1.73 -22.45 -15.52
C ALA A 212 1.08 -22.20 -14.17
N VAL A 213 0.28 -23.14 -13.73
CA VAL A 213 -0.39 -23.11 -12.42
C VAL A 213 0.62 -23.04 -11.28
N ALA A 214 1.72 -23.79 -11.36
CA ALA A 214 2.74 -23.78 -10.32
C ALA A 214 3.48 -22.43 -10.29
N ILE A 215 3.85 -21.87 -11.44
CA ILE A 215 4.49 -20.56 -11.54
C ILE A 215 3.54 -19.46 -11.01
N PHE A 216 2.28 -19.52 -11.41
CA PHE A 216 1.25 -18.60 -10.92
C PHE A 216 1.16 -18.60 -9.38
N PHE A 217 1.08 -19.78 -8.75
CA PHE A 217 0.99 -19.86 -7.29
C PHE A 217 2.29 -19.47 -6.58
N LEU A 218 3.46 -19.73 -7.15
CA LEU A 218 4.73 -19.26 -6.60
C LEU A 218 4.77 -17.72 -6.54
N LEU A 219 4.37 -17.04 -7.62
CA LEU A 219 4.27 -15.60 -7.70
C LEU A 219 3.16 -15.07 -6.76
N LEU A 220 1.98 -15.68 -6.83
CA LEU A 220 0.82 -15.28 -6.03
C LEU A 220 1.09 -15.35 -4.52
N ILE A 221 1.75 -16.41 -4.02
CA ILE A 221 2.09 -16.53 -2.60
C ILE A 221 3.04 -15.41 -2.19
N GLY A 222 4.05 -15.09 -3.00
CA GLY A 222 4.93 -13.96 -2.75
C GLY A 222 4.16 -12.65 -2.60
N PHE A 223 3.24 -12.37 -3.50
CA PHE A 223 2.38 -11.18 -3.43
C PHE A 223 1.36 -11.25 -2.29
N ALA A 224 0.79 -12.43 -2.01
CA ALA A 224 -0.19 -12.63 -0.94
C ALA A 224 0.40 -12.48 0.47
N VAL A 225 1.68 -12.80 0.66
CA VAL A 225 2.41 -12.47 1.89
C VAL A 225 2.42 -10.96 2.10
N LYS A 226 2.72 -10.19 1.06
CA LYS A 226 2.80 -8.72 1.15
C LYS A 226 1.42 -8.06 1.24
N LEU A 227 0.41 -8.55 0.50
CA LEU A 227 -0.99 -8.08 0.54
C LEU A 227 -1.74 -8.50 1.82
N PRO A 228 -1.14 -9.02 2.80
CA PRO A 228 -1.48 -9.83 3.97
C PRO A 228 -2.78 -10.66 3.83
N VAL A 229 -2.82 -11.54 2.84
CA VAL A 229 -3.93 -12.48 2.67
C VAL A 229 -3.86 -13.59 3.74
N VAL A 230 -4.99 -13.97 4.31
CA VAL A 230 -5.04 -15.14 5.24
C VAL A 230 -4.68 -16.42 4.46
N PRO A 231 -3.73 -17.26 4.96
CA PRO A 231 -3.12 -17.27 6.30
C PRO A 231 -1.78 -16.49 6.43
N PHE A 232 -1.29 -15.84 5.39
CA PHE A 232 0.05 -15.23 5.35
C PHE A 232 0.13 -13.83 6.01
N HIS A 233 -0.91 -13.40 6.72
CA HIS A 233 -1.08 -12.04 7.26
C HIS A 233 -0.43 -11.77 8.62
N THR A 234 -0.01 -12.81 9.37
CA THR A 234 0.27 -12.67 10.82
C THR A 234 1.48 -11.80 11.17
N TRP A 235 2.35 -11.50 10.21
CA TRP A 235 3.47 -10.58 10.39
C TRP A 235 3.00 -9.11 10.49
N LEU A 236 1.93 -8.77 9.77
CA LEU A 236 1.48 -7.39 9.61
C LEU A 236 1.05 -6.73 10.94
N PRO A 237 0.18 -7.35 11.77
CA PRO A 237 -0.22 -6.72 13.03
C PRO A 237 0.94 -6.51 13.99
N ASP A 238 1.90 -7.43 14.05
CA ASP A 238 3.06 -7.30 14.93
C ASP A 238 3.99 -6.18 14.42
N ALA A 239 4.30 -6.17 13.12
CA ALA A 239 5.13 -5.12 12.51
C ALA A 239 4.53 -3.71 12.71
N HIS A 240 3.22 -3.54 12.43
CA HIS A 240 2.55 -2.25 12.60
C HIS A 240 2.47 -1.76 14.04
N THR A 241 2.20 -2.70 14.96
CA THR A 241 2.06 -2.36 16.39
C THR A 241 3.36 -1.82 16.95
N ASP A 242 4.48 -2.44 16.56
CA ASP A 242 5.78 -2.14 17.14
C ASP A 242 6.60 -1.14 16.31
N ALA A 243 6.28 -0.91 15.03
CA ALA A 243 6.96 0.09 14.20
C ALA A 243 6.80 1.53 14.72
N PRO A 244 7.75 2.44 14.45
CA PRO A 244 7.53 3.87 14.65
C PRO A 244 6.37 4.35 13.77
N THR A 245 5.73 5.46 14.14
CA THR A 245 4.52 5.95 13.45
C THR A 245 4.72 6.10 11.94
N ALA A 246 5.83 6.71 11.51
CA ALA A 246 6.15 6.86 10.10
C ALA A 246 6.31 5.51 9.38
N GLY A 247 6.95 4.53 10.04
CA GLY A 247 7.04 3.16 9.54
C GLY A 247 5.66 2.52 9.34
N SER A 248 4.75 2.67 10.32
CA SER A 248 3.37 2.17 10.20
C SER A 248 2.61 2.86 9.07
N VAL A 249 2.80 4.18 8.85
CA VAL A 249 2.18 4.92 7.75
C VAL A 249 2.67 4.43 6.39
N MET A 250 3.98 4.22 6.20
CA MET A 250 4.54 3.70 4.95
C MET A 250 4.14 2.24 4.69
N LEU A 251 4.15 1.39 5.74
CA LEU A 251 3.68 0.01 5.66
C LEU A 251 2.22 -0.06 5.18
N ALA A 252 1.32 0.63 5.89
CA ALA A 252 -0.11 0.62 5.57
C ALA A 252 -0.41 1.41 4.29
N GLY A 253 0.28 2.52 4.08
CA GLY A 253 -0.01 3.46 3.01
C GLY A 253 0.42 2.98 1.63
N ALA A 254 1.63 2.44 1.52
CA ALA A 254 2.23 2.10 0.23
C ALA A 254 2.68 0.64 0.13
N LEU A 255 3.36 0.11 1.15
CA LEU A 255 4.09 -1.15 1.04
C LEU A 255 3.18 -2.36 0.79
N ILE A 256 2.07 -2.52 1.54
CA ILE A 256 1.15 -3.65 1.33
C ILE A 256 0.46 -3.60 -0.04
N LYS A 257 0.37 -2.43 -0.69
CA LYS A 257 -0.20 -2.27 -2.03
C LYS A 257 0.68 -2.85 -3.13
N MET A 258 1.98 -2.97 -2.88
CA MET A 258 2.88 -3.65 -3.82
C MET A 258 2.40 -5.09 -4.10
N GLY A 259 1.84 -5.78 -3.07
CA GLY A 259 1.24 -7.11 -3.24
C GLY A 259 0.04 -7.10 -4.18
N GLY A 260 -0.92 -6.20 -3.98
CA GLY A 260 -2.09 -6.06 -4.86
C GLY A 260 -1.70 -5.66 -6.28
N TYR A 261 -0.77 -4.70 -6.41
CA TYR A 261 -0.21 -4.31 -7.70
C TYR A 261 0.46 -5.49 -8.42
N GLY A 262 1.28 -6.27 -7.71
CA GLY A 262 1.94 -7.46 -8.25
C GLY A 262 0.94 -8.52 -8.72
N ILE A 263 -0.15 -8.77 -7.98
CA ILE A 263 -1.20 -9.70 -8.40
C ILE A 263 -1.86 -9.21 -9.69
N ILE A 264 -2.24 -7.93 -9.77
CA ILE A 264 -2.87 -7.37 -10.98
C ILE A 264 -1.88 -7.40 -12.15
N ARG A 265 -0.68 -6.86 -11.98
CA ARG A 265 0.31 -6.66 -13.05
C ARG A 265 0.89 -7.98 -13.55
N VAL A 266 1.25 -8.89 -12.65
CA VAL A 266 2.00 -10.11 -12.99
C VAL A 266 1.08 -11.31 -13.07
N CYS A 267 0.29 -11.59 -12.01
CA CYS A 267 -0.54 -12.79 -12.00
C CYS A 267 -1.68 -12.72 -13.03
N LEU A 268 -2.44 -11.63 -13.08
CA LEU A 268 -3.51 -11.49 -14.08
C LEU A 268 -2.95 -11.18 -15.47
N GLY A 269 -1.93 -10.33 -15.57
CA GLY A 269 -1.38 -9.91 -16.86
C GLY A 269 -0.71 -11.03 -17.63
N ILE A 270 -0.03 -11.95 -16.95
CA ILE A 270 0.73 -13.03 -17.58
C ILE A 270 -0.07 -14.35 -17.64
N PHE A 271 -0.94 -14.62 -16.64
CA PHE A 271 -1.66 -15.88 -16.50
C PHE A 271 -3.19 -15.72 -16.43
N PRO A 272 -3.84 -15.04 -17.38
CA PRO A 272 -5.27 -14.73 -17.29
C PRO A 272 -6.17 -15.97 -17.22
N SER A 273 -5.83 -17.06 -17.92
CA SER A 273 -6.57 -18.33 -17.87
C SER A 273 -6.48 -19.00 -16.50
N VAL A 274 -5.26 -19.11 -15.93
CA VAL A 274 -5.06 -19.69 -14.61
C VAL A 274 -5.80 -18.87 -13.54
N ALA A 275 -5.72 -17.53 -13.64
CA ALA A 275 -6.44 -16.66 -12.74
C ALA A 275 -7.96 -16.89 -12.79
N ARG A 276 -8.53 -17.12 -13.98
CA ARG A 276 -9.94 -17.44 -14.17
C ARG A 276 -10.31 -18.79 -13.57
N ASP A 277 -9.53 -19.83 -13.85
CA ASP A 277 -9.80 -21.19 -13.37
C ASP A 277 -9.79 -21.26 -11.83
N TYR A 278 -8.89 -20.52 -11.19
CA TYR A 278 -8.75 -20.49 -9.73
C TYR A 278 -9.49 -19.33 -9.05
N ALA A 279 -10.19 -18.47 -9.80
CA ALA A 279 -10.91 -17.32 -9.24
C ALA A 279 -11.90 -17.68 -8.11
N PRO A 280 -12.73 -18.75 -8.18
CA PRO A 280 -13.62 -19.10 -7.08
C PRO A 280 -12.87 -19.44 -5.77
N PHE A 281 -11.74 -20.13 -5.87
CA PHE A 281 -10.87 -20.42 -4.73
C PHE A 281 -10.28 -19.14 -4.14
N LEU A 282 -9.81 -18.22 -4.98
CA LEU A 282 -9.20 -16.96 -4.56
C LEU A 282 -10.24 -15.97 -4.01
N LEU A 283 -11.48 -15.99 -4.52
CA LEU A 283 -12.61 -15.28 -3.91
C LEU A 283 -12.96 -15.84 -2.52
N THR A 284 -12.85 -17.16 -2.33
CA THR A 284 -13.04 -17.77 -1.00
C THR A 284 -11.98 -17.24 0.00
N LEU A 285 -10.69 -17.18 -0.42
CA LEU A 285 -9.63 -16.59 0.41
C LEU A 285 -9.86 -15.11 0.70
N ALA A 286 -10.40 -14.36 -0.27
CA ALA A 286 -10.77 -12.96 -0.08
C ALA A 286 -11.83 -12.80 1.01
N VAL A 287 -12.93 -13.56 0.94
CA VAL A 287 -14.00 -13.54 1.95
C VAL A 287 -13.49 -13.97 3.32
N ILE A 288 -12.67 -15.02 3.39
CA ILE A 288 -12.03 -15.44 4.65
C ILE A 288 -11.19 -14.30 5.22
N SER A 289 -10.36 -13.62 4.40
CA SER A 289 -9.52 -12.51 4.83
C SER A 289 -10.36 -11.34 5.36
N VAL A 290 -11.47 -11.01 4.68
CA VAL A 290 -12.41 -9.97 5.12
C VAL A 290 -13.01 -10.31 6.48
N LEU A 291 -13.68 -11.45 6.59
CA LEU A 291 -14.44 -11.80 7.78
C LEU A 291 -13.54 -12.12 8.97
N TYR A 292 -12.46 -12.86 8.75
CA TYR A 292 -11.48 -13.15 9.80
C TYR A 292 -10.79 -11.88 10.28
N GLY A 293 -10.31 -11.04 9.35
CA GLY A 293 -9.68 -9.76 9.70
C GLY A 293 -10.59 -8.89 10.54
N ALA A 294 -11.84 -8.71 10.12
CA ALA A 294 -12.85 -7.93 10.84
C ALA A 294 -13.18 -8.53 12.23
N ALA A 295 -13.39 -9.84 12.31
CA ALA A 295 -13.70 -10.51 13.57
C ALA A 295 -12.57 -10.42 14.59
N VAL A 296 -11.32 -10.59 14.15
CA VAL A 296 -10.13 -10.44 15.02
C VAL A 296 -9.95 -8.99 15.46
N THR A 297 -10.25 -8.03 14.59
CA THR A 297 -10.19 -6.58 14.89
C THR A 297 -11.08 -6.22 16.08
N LEU A 298 -12.29 -6.75 16.15
CA LEU A 298 -13.24 -6.54 17.27
C LEU A 298 -12.68 -6.96 18.64
N ARG A 299 -11.72 -7.86 18.70
CA ARG A 299 -11.13 -8.38 19.95
C ARG A 299 -9.83 -7.70 20.34
N GLN A 300 -9.33 -6.74 19.54
CA GLN A 300 -8.08 -6.05 19.84
C GLN A 300 -8.26 -5.02 20.96
N THR A 301 -7.25 -4.91 21.79
CA THR A 301 -7.19 -3.94 22.90
C THR A 301 -6.07 -2.91 22.71
N ASP A 302 -5.19 -3.09 21.75
CA ASP A 302 -4.13 -2.15 21.39
C ASP A 302 -4.57 -1.29 20.19
N LEU A 303 -4.41 0.02 20.28
CA LEU A 303 -4.87 0.98 19.28
C LEU A 303 -4.26 0.74 17.89
N LYS A 304 -2.94 0.56 17.81
CA LYS A 304 -2.26 0.29 16.53
C LYS A 304 -2.59 -1.10 15.99
N ARG A 305 -2.70 -2.09 16.86
CA ARG A 305 -2.98 -3.46 16.47
C ARG A 305 -4.39 -3.61 15.90
N LEU A 306 -5.36 -2.86 16.44
CA LEU A 306 -6.72 -2.81 15.90
C LEU A 306 -6.71 -2.28 14.46
N ILE A 307 -6.03 -1.14 14.21
CA ILE A 307 -5.91 -0.55 12.88
C ILE A 307 -5.17 -1.51 11.92
N ALA A 308 -4.16 -2.24 12.41
CA ALA A 308 -3.43 -3.20 11.59
C ALA A 308 -4.31 -4.39 11.14
N TYR A 309 -5.12 -4.96 12.03
CA TYR A 309 -6.04 -6.05 11.64
C TYR A 309 -7.17 -5.57 10.73
N SER A 310 -7.64 -4.32 10.87
CA SER A 310 -8.59 -3.76 9.91
C SER A 310 -8.02 -3.73 8.49
N SER A 311 -6.71 -3.49 8.34
CA SER A 311 -6.05 -3.55 7.04
C SER A 311 -6.10 -4.95 6.40
N VAL A 312 -6.03 -6.03 7.19
CA VAL A 312 -6.20 -7.41 6.66
C VAL A 312 -7.58 -7.56 6.03
N SER A 313 -8.63 -7.05 6.69
CA SER A 313 -10.00 -7.07 6.17
C SER A 313 -10.12 -6.25 4.88
N HIS A 314 -9.62 -5.01 4.86
CA HIS A 314 -9.69 -4.14 3.67
C HIS A 314 -8.87 -4.67 2.48
N MET A 315 -7.73 -5.33 2.73
CA MET A 315 -6.98 -5.99 1.66
C MET A 315 -7.71 -7.24 1.13
N GLY A 316 -8.59 -7.84 1.93
CA GLY A 316 -9.56 -8.83 1.47
C GLY A 316 -10.53 -8.26 0.43
N PHE A 317 -11.00 -6.99 0.56
CA PHE A 317 -11.81 -6.33 -0.46
C PHE A 317 -11.02 -6.09 -1.76
N VAL A 318 -9.73 -5.72 -1.64
CA VAL A 318 -8.85 -5.61 -2.81
C VAL A 318 -8.76 -6.97 -3.53
N LEU A 319 -8.52 -8.05 -2.80
CA LEU A 319 -8.44 -9.39 -3.38
C LEU A 319 -9.76 -9.83 -4.03
N LEU A 320 -10.91 -9.53 -3.41
CA LEU A 320 -12.24 -9.76 -3.97
C LEU A 320 -12.40 -9.05 -5.32
N GLY A 321 -12.08 -7.75 -5.38
CA GLY A 321 -12.18 -6.97 -6.61
C GLY A 321 -11.24 -7.44 -7.71
N ILE A 322 -10.04 -7.92 -7.34
CA ILE A 322 -9.08 -8.48 -8.29
C ILE A 322 -9.63 -9.77 -8.93
N PHE A 323 -10.10 -10.72 -8.13
CA PHE A 323 -10.52 -12.04 -8.64
C PHE A 323 -12.00 -12.14 -9.02
N ALA A 324 -12.75 -11.05 -8.96
CA ALA A 324 -14.02 -10.93 -9.69
C ALA A 324 -13.83 -10.73 -11.20
N LEU A 325 -12.63 -10.41 -11.66
CA LEU A 325 -12.13 -10.46 -13.02
C LEU A 325 -12.86 -9.55 -14.03
N ASN A 326 -13.55 -8.51 -13.61
CA ASN A 326 -14.12 -7.55 -14.54
C ASN A 326 -13.52 -6.13 -14.37
N GLU A 327 -13.66 -5.30 -15.39
CA GLU A 327 -13.07 -3.97 -15.43
C GLU A 327 -13.49 -3.10 -14.23
N VAL A 328 -14.78 -3.14 -13.85
CA VAL A 328 -15.31 -2.32 -12.75
C VAL A 328 -14.72 -2.75 -11.40
N SER A 329 -14.70 -4.07 -11.12
CA SER A 329 -14.16 -4.60 -9.87
C SER A 329 -12.65 -4.37 -9.73
N LEU A 330 -11.90 -4.53 -10.83
CA LEU A 330 -10.46 -4.27 -10.88
C LEU A 330 -10.15 -2.78 -10.66
N THR A 331 -10.94 -1.89 -11.29
CA THR A 331 -10.84 -0.44 -11.06
C THR A 331 -11.12 -0.09 -9.60
N GLY A 332 -12.16 -0.70 -9.02
CA GLY A 332 -12.50 -0.56 -7.61
C GLY A 332 -11.37 -1.06 -6.69
N ALA A 333 -10.80 -2.23 -6.97
CA ALA A 333 -9.67 -2.78 -6.21
C ALA A 333 -8.44 -1.86 -6.24
N ALA A 334 -8.10 -1.32 -7.41
CA ALA A 334 -7.01 -0.35 -7.55
C ALA A 334 -7.30 0.95 -6.80
N LEU A 335 -8.52 1.48 -6.88
CA LEU A 335 -8.94 2.65 -6.11
C LEU A 335 -8.92 2.35 -4.60
N GLN A 336 -9.29 1.13 -4.19
CA GLN A 336 -9.25 0.71 -2.78
C GLN A 336 -7.81 0.67 -2.24
N MET A 337 -6.82 0.31 -3.06
CA MET A 337 -5.42 0.42 -2.66
C MET A 337 -5.03 1.87 -2.35
N VAL A 338 -5.40 2.84 -3.20
CA VAL A 338 -5.11 4.27 -2.97
C VAL A 338 -5.88 4.80 -1.76
N SER A 339 -7.19 4.55 -1.71
CA SER A 339 -8.06 5.01 -0.63
C SER A 339 -7.63 4.49 0.73
N HIS A 340 -7.40 3.18 0.84
CA HIS A 340 -6.89 2.57 2.07
C HIS A 340 -5.53 3.15 2.46
N GLY A 341 -4.67 3.48 1.48
CA GLY A 341 -3.38 4.13 1.75
C GLY A 341 -3.54 5.46 2.47
N LEU A 342 -4.45 6.30 2.00
CA LEU A 342 -4.75 7.60 2.62
C LEU A 342 -5.43 7.44 3.98
N LEU A 343 -6.50 6.63 4.05
CA LEU A 343 -7.31 6.46 5.27
C LEU A 343 -6.53 5.80 6.40
N THR A 344 -5.89 4.67 6.12
CA THR A 344 -5.17 3.93 7.15
C THR A 344 -3.85 4.60 7.50
N GLY A 345 -3.19 5.26 6.52
CA GLY A 345 -2.05 6.13 6.79
C GLY A 345 -2.41 7.23 7.78
N LEU A 346 -3.55 7.90 7.58
CA LEU A 346 -4.04 8.93 8.49
C LEU A 346 -4.43 8.35 9.87
N LEU A 347 -5.09 7.19 9.91
CA LEU A 347 -5.41 6.50 11.17
C LEU A 347 -4.16 6.17 11.97
N PHE A 348 -3.10 5.65 11.34
CA PHE A 348 -1.82 5.40 12.02
C PHE A 348 -1.12 6.67 12.45
N ALA A 349 -1.16 7.74 11.65
CA ALA A 349 -0.60 9.02 12.03
C ALA A 349 -1.31 9.59 13.28
N MET A 350 -2.63 9.54 13.32
CA MET A 350 -3.42 10.01 14.47
C MET A 350 -3.27 9.11 15.69
N ALA A 351 -3.23 7.79 15.51
CA ALA A 351 -2.96 6.84 16.58
C ALA A 351 -1.56 7.06 17.17
N GLY A 352 -0.56 7.27 16.31
CA GLY A 352 0.81 7.58 16.75
C GLY A 352 0.89 8.88 17.54
N LEU A 353 0.22 9.94 17.08
CA LEU A 353 0.16 11.21 17.78
C LEU A 353 -0.58 11.09 19.13
N THR A 354 -1.68 10.35 19.16
CA THR A 354 -2.40 10.05 20.40
C THR A 354 -1.50 9.33 21.41
N ILE A 355 -0.84 8.24 20.98
CA ILE A 355 0.07 7.48 21.84
C ILE A 355 1.26 8.33 22.30
N HIS A 356 1.83 9.17 21.44
CA HIS A 356 2.95 10.05 21.79
C HIS A 356 2.58 11.05 22.87
N ASN A 357 1.40 11.67 22.75
CA ASN A 357 0.97 12.73 23.68
C ASN A 357 0.38 12.16 24.98
N VAL A 358 -0.25 10.99 24.95
CA VAL A 358 -0.91 10.37 26.10
C VAL A 358 0.01 9.37 26.85
N GLY A 359 0.95 8.73 26.13
CA GLY A 359 1.83 7.70 26.70
C GLY A 359 1.18 6.31 26.84
N GLU A 360 -0.05 6.12 26.35
CA GLU A 360 -0.80 4.86 26.48
C GLU A 360 -1.37 4.42 25.12
N ARG A 361 -1.40 3.09 24.87
CA ARG A 361 -1.96 2.49 23.67
C ARG A 361 -3.08 1.46 23.94
N ASP A 362 -3.26 1.06 25.21
CA ASP A 362 -4.33 0.14 25.59
C ASP A 362 -5.69 0.87 25.62
N LEU A 363 -6.60 0.45 24.72
CA LEU A 363 -7.94 1.03 24.57
C LEU A 363 -8.79 1.00 25.84
N ARG A 364 -8.49 0.09 26.77
CA ARG A 364 -9.20 0.00 28.06
C ARG A 364 -8.83 1.12 29.02
N LYS A 365 -7.65 1.71 28.82
CA LYS A 365 -7.14 2.80 29.61
C LYS A 365 -7.37 4.17 28.99
N LEU A 366 -7.61 4.25 27.67
CA LEU A 366 -7.95 5.49 26.97
C LEU A 366 -9.41 5.91 27.27
N GLY A 367 -9.73 7.19 27.08
CA GLY A 367 -11.10 7.73 27.18
C GLY A 367 -11.14 9.25 27.29
N GLY A 368 -12.20 9.85 26.76
CA GLY A 368 -12.52 11.27 26.91
C GLY A 368 -11.56 12.26 26.24
N LEU A 369 -10.67 11.80 25.34
CA LEU A 369 -9.60 12.62 24.74
C LEU A 369 -10.10 13.71 23.78
N ALA A 370 -11.36 13.68 23.33
CA ALA A 370 -11.88 14.70 22.42
C ALA A 370 -11.85 16.13 23.00
N ARG A 371 -11.89 16.26 24.33
CA ARG A 371 -11.81 17.56 25.00
C ARG A 371 -10.41 18.14 24.97
N GLN A 372 -9.38 17.31 25.15
CA GLN A 372 -7.97 17.72 25.20
C GLN A 372 -7.33 17.77 23.81
N MET A 373 -7.76 16.87 22.90
CA MET A 373 -7.21 16.73 21.56
C MET A 373 -8.31 16.87 20.49
N PRO A 374 -9.02 18.00 20.40
CA PRO A 374 -10.17 18.14 19.48
C PRO A 374 -9.79 18.02 18.01
N ALA A 375 -8.65 18.55 17.57
CA ALA A 375 -8.23 18.41 16.17
C ALA A 375 -7.92 16.95 15.80
N VAL A 376 -7.20 16.25 16.68
CA VAL A 376 -6.90 14.82 16.50
C VAL A 376 -8.20 14.00 16.51
N ALA A 377 -9.13 14.28 17.43
CA ALA A 377 -10.40 13.57 17.52
C ALA A 377 -11.26 13.71 16.25
N VAL A 378 -11.34 14.93 15.70
CA VAL A 378 -12.09 15.19 14.45
C VAL A 378 -11.44 14.46 13.28
N VAL A 379 -10.13 14.60 13.10
CA VAL A 379 -9.41 13.99 11.97
C VAL A 379 -9.39 12.46 12.08
N PHE A 380 -9.20 11.90 13.27
CA PHE A 380 -9.30 10.46 13.50
C PHE A 380 -10.71 9.95 13.19
N SER A 381 -11.75 10.71 13.59
CA SER A 381 -13.14 10.34 13.30
C SER A 381 -13.44 10.37 11.80
N ILE A 382 -12.95 11.38 11.05
CA ILE A 382 -13.09 11.44 9.59
C ILE A 382 -12.40 10.25 8.94
N ALA A 383 -11.16 9.93 9.33
CA ALA A 383 -10.43 8.78 8.80
C ALA A 383 -11.12 7.45 9.15
N GLY A 384 -11.62 7.29 10.37
CA GLY A 384 -12.36 6.12 10.82
C GLY A 384 -13.67 5.95 10.06
N LEU A 385 -14.48 7.00 9.97
CA LEU A 385 -15.74 6.99 9.20
C LEU A 385 -15.49 6.76 7.71
N GLY A 386 -14.39 7.30 7.17
CA GLY A 386 -13.95 7.00 5.80
C GLY A 386 -13.57 5.53 5.61
N SER A 387 -12.93 4.92 6.62
CA SER A 387 -12.53 3.50 6.60
C SER A 387 -13.72 2.54 6.69
N LEU A 388 -14.87 2.96 7.19
CA LEU A 388 -16.11 2.17 7.18
C LEU A 388 -17.01 2.49 5.98
N GLY A 389 -16.54 3.26 5.03
CA GLY A 389 -17.27 3.55 3.80
C GLY A 389 -18.34 4.64 3.93
N LEU A 390 -18.10 5.71 4.72
CA LEU A 390 -19.03 6.83 4.77
C LEU A 390 -19.09 7.54 3.41
N PRO A 391 -20.28 7.77 2.82
CA PRO A 391 -20.44 8.57 1.61
C PRO A 391 -19.68 9.90 1.70
N THR A 392 -19.14 10.38 0.58
CA THR A 392 -18.25 11.54 0.41
C THR A 392 -16.78 11.29 0.75
N THR A 393 -16.43 10.13 1.29
CA THR A 393 -15.03 9.75 1.50
C THR A 393 -14.53 8.78 0.44
N SER A 394 -13.21 8.74 0.25
CA SER A 394 -12.57 7.85 -0.73
C SER A 394 -12.85 6.36 -0.46
N GLY A 395 -13.07 5.96 0.82
CA GLY A 395 -13.40 4.59 1.21
C GLY A 395 -14.71 4.12 0.59
N PHE A 396 -15.76 4.94 0.71
CA PHE A 396 -17.05 4.63 0.10
C PHE A 396 -16.94 4.43 -1.42
N ALA A 397 -16.31 5.38 -2.11
CA ALA A 397 -16.18 5.30 -3.57
C ALA A 397 -15.46 4.01 -3.99
N ALA A 398 -14.38 3.66 -3.32
CA ALA A 398 -13.57 2.50 -3.64
C ALA A 398 -14.31 1.18 -3.33
N GLU A 399 -14.89 1.05 -2.15
CA GLU A 399 -15.65 -0.15 -1.74
C GLU A 399 -16.89 -0.35 -2.60
N PHE A 400 -17.65 0.73 -2.85
CA PHE A 400 -18.87 0.64 -3.66
C PHE A 400 -18.56 0.18 -5.09
N ILE A 401 -17.53 0.75 -5.75
CA ILE A 401 -17.13 0.33 -7.10
C ILE A 401 -16.64 -1.11 -7.08
N THR A 402 -15.85 -1.51 -6.07
CA THR A 402 -15.38 -2.90 -5.92
C THR A 402 -16.54 -3.88 -5.80
N PHE A 403 -17.49 -3.61 -4.90
CA PHE A 403 -18.63 -4.51 -4.67
C PHE A 403 -19.61 -4.52 -5.85
N ALA A 404 -19.92 -3.37 -6.44
CA ALA A 404 -20.78 -3.29 -7.62
C ALA A 404 -20.18 -4.09 -8.79
N GLY A 405 -18.87 -3.94 -9.05
CA GLY A 405 -18.18 -4.71 -10.06
C GLY A 405 -18.13 -6.20 -9.73
N ALA A 406 -17.78 -6.58 -8.50
CA ALA A 406 -17.70 -7.98 -8.10
C ALA A 406 -19.09 -8.67 -8.14
N PHE A 407 -20.13 -7.97 -7.70
CA PHE A 407 -21.51 -8.49 -7.74
C PHE A 407 -22.02 -8.70 -9.18
N SER A 408 -21.68 -7.82 -10.09
CA SER A 408 -22.10 -7.89 -11.49
C SER A 408 -21.24 -8.81 -12.35
N SER A 409 -20.19 -9.43 -11.80
CA SER A 409 -19.29 -10.29 -12.57
C SER A 409 -20.01 -11.54 -13.08
N THR A 410 -19.92 -11.74 -14.39
CA THR A 410 -20.40 -12.95 -15.07
C THR A 410 -19.28 -13.93 -15.39
N LEU A 411 -18.02 -13.53 -15.20
CA LEU A 411 -16.84 -14.32 -15.52
C LEU A 411 -16.54 -15.38 -14.45
N VAL A 412 -16.99 -15.17 -13.20
CA VAL A 412 -16.69 -16.08 -12.10
C VAL A 412 -17.97 -16.60 -11.49
N ALA A 413 -18.12 -17.91 -11.49
CA ALA A 413 -19.29 -18.56 -10.89
C ALA A 413 -19.39 -18.24 -9.39
N GLY A 414 -20.57 -17.80 -8.94
CA GLY A 414 -20.83 -17.48 -7.56
C GLY A 414 -20.29 -16.12 -7.07
N ALA A 415 -19.70 -15.28 -7.94
CA ALA A 415 -19.22 -13.96 -7.58
C ALA A 415 -20.21 -13.10 -6.75
N PRO A 416 -21.52 -13.07 -7.06
CA PRO A 416 -22.51 -12.39 -6.23
C PRO A 416 -22.55 -12.90 -4.78
N VAL A 417 -22.46 -14.22 -4.57
CA VAL A 417 -22.48 -14.83 -3.24
C VAL A 417 -21.24 -14.42 -2.43
N PHE A 418 -20.05 -14.51 -3.03
CA PHE A 418 -18.82 -14.06 -2.38
C PHE A 418 -18.88 -12.58 -2.02
N THR A 419 -19.45 -11.75 -2.91
CA THR A 419 -19.64 -10.32 -2.67
C THR A 419 -20.56 -10.05 -1.49
N ILE A 420 -21.73 -10.72 -1.42
CA ILE A 420 -22.67 -10.61 -0.30
C ILE A 420 -21.98 -10.97 1.02
N LEU A 421 -21.22 -12.07 1.06
CA LEU A 421 -20.47 -12.48 2.23
C LEU A 421 -19.40 -11.45 2.63
N ALA A 422 -18.71 -10.87 1.66
CA ALA A 422 -17.70 -9.84 1.92
C ALA A 422 -18.32 -8.54 2.47
N VAL A 423 -19.52 -8.15 2.01
CA VAL A 423 -20.23 -6.96 2.52
C VAL A 423 -20.54 -7.08 4.03
N ILE A 424 -20.67 -8.28 4.58
CA ILE A 424 -20.79 -8.48 6.05
C ILE A 424 -19.56 -7.89 6.77
N GLY A 425 -18.40 -7.93 6.14
CA GLY A 425 -17.17 -7.30 6.67
C GLY A 425 -17.30 -5.79 6.88
N VAL A 426 -18.07 -5.09 6.04
CA VAL A 426 -18.35 -3.65 6.21
C VAL A 426 -19.15 -3.40 7.48
N VAL A 427 -20.16 -4.25 7.75
CA VAL A 427 -20.97 -4.15 8.97
C VAL A 427 -20.11 -4.36 10.22
N LEU A 428 -19.22 -5.37 10.19
CA LEU A 428 -18.25 -5.60 11.27
C LEU A 428 -17.28 -4.43 11.39
N GLY A 429 -16.87 -3.83 10.25
CA GLY A 429 -16.06 -2.64 10.16
C GLY A 429 -16.65 -1.45 10.88
N ALA A 430 -17.92 -1.18 10.63
CA ALA A 430 -18.67 -0.15 11.35
C ALA A 430 -18.64 -0.39 12.85
N GLY A 431 -18.84 -1.65 13.28
CA GLY A 431 -18.81 -2.02 14.70
C GLY A 431 -17.47 -1.67 15.38
N TYR A 432 -16.33 -2.11 14.86
CA TYR A 432 -15.04 -1.88 15.52
C TYR A 432 -14.55 -0.43 15.39
N ILE A 433 -14.83 0.28 14.29
CA ILE A 433 -14.42 1.69 14.13
C ILE A 433 -15.22 2.61 15.07
N LEU A 434 -16.55 2.48 15.10
CA LEU A 434 -17.38 3.30 15.99
C LEU A 434 -17.04 3.05 17.46
N TRP A 435 -16.81 1.80 17.82
CA TRP A 435 -16.38 1.41 19.15
C TRP A 435 -14.98 1.96 19.51
N LEU A 436 -14.04 1.96 18.53
CA LEU A 436 -12.72 2.55 18.68
C LEU A 436 -12.82 4.05 18.95
N ILE A 437 -13.55 4.79 18.11
CA ILE A 437 -13.74 6.24 18.24
C ILE A 437 -14.38 6.58 19.59
N GLN A 438 -15.43 5.85 19.97
CA GLN A 438 -16.10 6.01 21.25
C GLN A 438 -15.14 5.83 22.43
N ARG A 439 -14.33 4.77 22.42
CA ARG A 439 -13.45 4.46 23.54
C ARG A 439 -12.29 5.42 23.68
N VAL A 440 -11.70 5.89 22.59
CA VAL A 440 -10.53 6.75 22.64
C VAL A 440 -10.92 8.20 22.94
N PHE A 441 -11.90 8.72 22.23
CA PHE A 441 -12.18 10.15 22.22
C PHE A 441 -13.39 10.55 23.06
N TYR A 442 -14.40 9.69 23.19
CA TYR A 442 -15.62 10.00 23.90
C TYR A 442 -15.68 9.25 25.24
N GLY A 443 -16.63 9.66 26.11
CA GLY A 443 -16.77 9.14 27.45
C GLY A 443 -16.22 10.09 28.52
N PRO A 444 -16.15 9.64 29.78
CA PRO A 444 -15.69 10.49 30.89
C PRO A 444 -14.21 10.88 30.71
N VAL A 445 -13.93 12.15 30.94
CA VAL A 445 -12.57 12.67 30.95
C VAL A 445 -11.82 12.09 32.13
N LYS A 446 -10.64 11.54 31.90
CA LYS A 446 -9.77 11.05 32.97
C LYS A 446 -8.83 12.15 33.42
N GLU A 447 -8.69 12.32 34.73
CA GLU A 447 -7.85 13.39 35.33
C GLU A 447 -6.39 13.28 34.89
N GLU A 448 -5.87 12.09 34.70
CA GLU A 448 -4.49 11.82 34.23
C GLU A 448 -4.18 12.42 32.85
N TYR A 449 -5.21 12.72 32.04
CA TYR A 449 -5.05 13.28 30.69
C TYR A 449 -5.32 14.79 30.60
N ASN A 450 -5.55 15.48 31.71
CA ASN A 450 -5.85 16.91 31.70
C ASN A 450 -4.72 17.78 31.11
N ALA A 451 -3.48 17.34 31.19
CA ALA A 451 -2.30 18.05 30.67
C ALA A 451 -1.94 17.68 29.19
N VAL A 452 -2.67 16.77 28.58
CA VAL A 452 -2.42 16.33 27.20
C VAL A 452 -2.69 17.48 26.24
N LYS A 453 -1.76 17.67 25.28
CA LYS A 453 -1.84 18.73 24.27
C LYS A 453 -2.39 18.17 22.95
N ASP A 454 -3.13 19.00 22.22
CA ASP A 454 -3.60 18.71 20.87
C ASP A 454 -2.45 18.82 19.85
N ALA A 455 -2.73 18.51 18.59
CA ALA A 455 -1.81 18.64 17.47
C ALA A 455 -1.28 20.06 17.34
N ASP A 456 0.01 20.20 17.05
CA ASP A 456 0.66 21.47 16.76
C ASP A 456 0.41 21.96 15.31
N GLY A 457 0.99 23.12 14.94
CA GLY A 457 0.78 23.69 13.61
C GLY A 457 1.26 22.81 12.46
N LEU A 458 2.42 22.17 12.61
CA LEU A 458 3.00 21.29 11.59
C LEU A 458 2.19 19.99 11.44
N GLU A 459 1.77 19.44 12.58
CA GLU A 459 0.93 18.24 12.60
C GLU A 459 -0.42 18.47 11.92
N LYS A 460 -1.04 19.63 12.14
CA LYS A 460 -2.29 20.02 11.47
C LYS A 460 -2.14 20.13 9.96
N ILE A 461 -0.97 20.53 9.44
CA ILE A 461 -0.76 20.66 7.98
C ILE A 461 -0.93 19.30 7.29
N TYR A 462 -0.21 18.27 7.73
CA TYR A 462 -0.33 16.95 7.08
C TYR A 462 -1.68 16.28 7.36
N MET A 463 -2.25 16.49 8.57
CA MET A 463 -3.58 16.00 8.93
C MET A 463 -4.64 16.50 7.94
N PHE A 464 -4.72 17.81 7.74
CA PHE A 464 -5.71 18.42 6.84
C PHE A 464 -5.39 18.16 5.36
N ALA A 465 -4.13 18.06 4.95
CA ALA A 465 -3.77 17.66 3.59
C ALA A 465 -4.28 16.24 3.27
N MET A 466 -4.10 15.28 4.18
CA MET A 466 -4.62 13.92 4.00
C MET A 466 -6.15 13.89 3.99
N VAL A 467 -6.82 14.62 4.89
CA VAL A 467 -8.29 14.74 4.90
C VAL A 467 -8.79 15.34 3.58
N ALA A 468 -8.15 16.40 3.09
CA ALA A 468 -8.54 17.03 1.82
C ALA A 468 -8.47 16.06 0.65
N LEU A 469 -7.43 15.21 0.57
CA LEU A 469 -7.31 14.18 -0.47
C LEU A 469 -8.37 13.07 -0.31
N ILE A 470 -8.65 12.63 0.91
CA ILE A 470 -9.71 11.65 1.20
C ILE A 470 -11.07 12.17 0.72
N MET A 471 -11.38 13.42 1.04
CA MET A 471 -12.63 14.05 0.63
C MET A 471 -12.66 14.34 -0.89
N LEU A 472 -11.54 14.79 -1.47
CA LEU A 472 -11.44 15.03 -2.92
C LEU A 472 -11.75 13.77 -3.72
N VAL A 473 -11.08 12.65 -3.38
CA VAL A 473 -11.29 11.36 -4.05
C VAL A 473 -12.69 10.81 -3.76
N GLY A 474 -13.24 11.07 -2.58
CA GLY A 474 -14.59 10.63 -2.22
C GLY A 474 -15.70 11.39 -2.92
N ILE A 475 -15.56 12.70 -3.10
CA ILE A 475 -16.53 13.55 -3.77
C ILE A 475 -16.42 13.45 -5.30
N TYR A 476 -15.19 13.38 -5.82
CA TYR A 476 -14.91 13.30 -7.24
C TYR A 476 -13.94 12.14 -7.58
N PRO A 477 -14.41 10.89 -7.46
CA PRO A 477 -13.55 9.71 -7.68
C PRO A 477 -13.02 9.62 -9.12
N ALA A 478 -13.70 10.27 -10.09
CA ALA A 478 -13.28 10.28 -11.50
C ALA A 478 -11.84 10.79 -11.71
N ILE A 479 -11.31 11.62 -10.79
CA ILE A 479 -9.93 12.10 -10.84
C ILE A 479 -8.92 10.93 -10.86
N LEU A 480 -9.25 9.81 -10.21
CA LEU A 480 -8.43 8.60 -10.18
C LEU A 480 -9.02 7.48 -11.02
N THR A 481 -10.34 7.24 -10.95
CA THR A 481 -10.97 6.09 -11.64
C THR A 481 -10.82 6.17 -13.15
N ASP A 482 -10.89 7.36 -13.75
CA ASP A 482 -10.71 7.52 -15.18
C ASP A 482 -9.30 7.12 -15.65
N ILE A 483 -8.29 7.42 -14.84
CA ILE A 483 -6.90 7.03 -15.13
C ILE A 483 -6.68 5.55 -14.84
N ILE A 484 -7.13 5.06 -13.68
CA ILE A 484 -7.02 3.65 -13.30
C ILE A 484 -7.68 2.76 -14.34
N LYS A 485 -8.87 3.13 -14.82
CA LYS A 485 -9.60 2.40 -15.84
C LYS A 485 -8.80 2.23 -17.13
N LEU A 486 -8.05 3.24 -17.56
CA LEU A 486 -7.18 3.15 -18.74
C LEU A 486 -6.04 2.13 -18.56
N GLY A 487 -5.52 1.96 -17.34
CA GLY A 487 -4.53 0.93 -17.05
C GLY A 487 -5.13 -0.47 -16.87
N ILE A 488 -6.41 -0.56 -16.53
CA ILE A 488 -7.12 -1.82 -16.28
C ILE A 488 -7.79 -2.38 -17.54
N ALA A 489 -8.32 -1.54 -18.42
CA ALA A 489 -9.08 -1.98 -19.60
C ALA A 489 -8.32 -2.98 -20.50
N PRO A 490 -7.03 -2.79 -20.83
CA PRO A 490 -6.28 -3.78 -21.61
C PRO A 490 -6.21 -5.13 -20.90
N LEU A 491 -6.07 -5.14 -19.58
CA LEU A 491 -6.03 -6.36 -18.78
C LEU A 491 -7.40 -7.04 -18.71
N ALA A 492 -8.48 -6.28 -18.53
CA ALA A 492 -9.84 -6.82 -18.55
C ALA A 492 -10.16 -7.50 -19.89
N GLY A 493 -9.70 -6.93 -21.00
CA GLY A 493 -9.79 -7.54 -22.32
C GLY A 493 -9.12 -8.92 -22.42
N LEU A 494 -7.97 -9.13 -21.78
CA LEU A 494 -7.29 -10.45 -21.69
C LEU A 494 -8.09 -11.47 -20.86
N LEU A 495 -8.87 -10.98 -19.89
CA LEU A 495 -9.71 -11.82 -19.02
C LEU A 495 -11.05 -12.18 -19.68
N GLY A 496 -11.41 -11.60 -20.84
CA GLY A 496 -12.67 -11.85 -21.56
C GLY A 496 -13.84 -11.04 -21.01
N GLY A 497 -13.53 -9.90 -20.40
CA GLY A 497 -14.51 -8.93 -19.89
C GLY A 497 -14.65 -7.74 -20.80
#